data_b5909c5c28da2b0e0f0fc36a65a33248
#
_entry.id   b5909c5c28da2b0e0f0fc36a65a33248
#
_cell.length_a   1.000
_cell.length_b   1.000
_cell.length_c   1.000
_cell.angle_alpha   90.00
_cell.angle_beta   90.00
_cell.angle_gamma   90.00
#
_symmetry.space_group_name_H-M   'P 1'
#
loop_
_entity.id
_entity.type
_entity.pdbx_description
1 polymer ?
#
loop_
_entity_poly.entity_id
_entity_poly.type
_entity_poly.pdbx_seq_one_letter_code
_entity_poly.pdbx_strand_id
1 'polypeptide(L)'
;MWLDLQVQRRLQASGQTFELDVALQCTQRQVVLFGPSGAGKSLTLKAVAGLLRPEHGHVRLHGQALFDAGAGIDLPPQRRRLGYVFQDYALFPHLSVRQNVAFGLERGWLNPRRGTRIEAVEQWLQAFRIEHVADLLPSQVSGGQRQRTALARALVTRPQALLLDEPFAALDHDLRQHLRQELETVLDETGIPLLLISHDPQDVAVFGQQVARVVDGRVVGD
;
A
#
# COMPACT_ATOMS: atom_id res chain seq x y z
N MET A 1 -11.99 15.09 -2.49
CA MET A 1 -11.19 14.25 -3.42
C MET A 1 -9.76 14.27 -2.95
N TRP A 2 -9.24 13.11 -2.57
CA TRP A 2 -7.86 13.02 -2.08
C TRP A 2 -6.90 12.43 -3.12
N LEU A 3 -7.40 11.59 -4.06
CA LEU A 3 -6.65 11.06 -5.18
C LEU A 3 -7.42 11.31 -6.47
N ASP A 4 -6.73 11.84 -7.48
CA ASP A 4 -7.21 12.00 -8.86
C ASP A 4 -6.15 11.42 -9.77
N LEU A 5 -6.50 10.39 -10.49
CA LEU A 5 -5.59 9.73 -11.40
C LEU A 5 -6.24 9.49 -12.75
N GLN A 6 -5.49 9.77 -13.79
CA GLN A 6 -5.75 9.33 -15.15
C GLN A 6 -4.42 8.89 -15.73
N VAL A 7 -4.23 7.59 -15.97
CA VAL A 7 -2.93 7.05 -16.37
C VAL A 7 -3.10 6.05 -17.50
N GLN A 8 -2.20 6.14 -18.48
CA GLN A 8 -2.11 5.22 -19.59
C GLN A 8 -0.71 4.63 -19.67
N ARG A 9 -0.63 3.33 -19.84
CA ARG A 9 0.62 2.61 -20.03
C ARG A 9 0.42 1.34 -20.84
N ARG A 10 1.24 1.17 -21.90
CA ARG A 10 1.32 -0.07 -22.65
C ARG A 10 2.48 -0.92 -22.11
N LEU A 11 2.20 -2.17 -21.79
CA LEU A 11 3.15 -3.14 -21.29
C LEU A 11 3.23 -4.32 -22.25
N GLN A 12 4.44 -4.76 -22.57
CA GLN A 12 4.68 -5.95 -23.38
C GLN A 12 5.42 -6.99 -22.54
N ALA A 13 4.83 -8.18 -22.41
CA ALA A 13 5.44 -9.32 -21.75
C ALA A 13 5.12 -10.59 -22.51
N SER A 14 6.13 -11.41 -22.78
CA SER A 14 5.99 -12.73 -23.42
C SER A 14 5.12 -12.74 -24.70
N GLY A 15 5.22 -11.69 -25.52
CA GLY A 15 4.48 -11.57 -26.77
C GLY A 15 3.02 -11.09 -26.63
N GLN A 16 2.57 -10.83 -25.40
CA GLN A 16 1.25 -10.24 -25.13
C GLN A 16 1.39 -8.76 -24.79
N THR A 17 0.44 -7.97 -25.29
CA THR A 17 0.34 -6.55 -24.97
C THR A 17 -0.79 -6.35 -23.96
N PHE A 18 -0.48 -5.69 -22.83
CA PHE A 18 -1.48 -5.25 -21.86
C PHE A 18 -1.54 -3.72 -21.89
N GLU A 19 -2.74 -3.17 -21.98
CA GLU A 19 -2.97 -1.74 -21.93
C GLU A 19 -3.64 -1.36 -20.62
N LEU A 20 -2.95 -0.55 -19.82
CA LEU A 20 -3.51 0.10 -18.66
C LEU A 20 -4.06 1.47 -19.08
N ASP A 21 -5.36 1.70 -18.90
CA ASP A 21 -6.04 2.95 -19.17
C ASP A 21 -7.06 3.22 -18.05
N VAL A 22 -6.57 3.76 -16.94
CA VAL A 22 -7.34 3.93 -15.72
C VAL A 22 -7.57 5.40 -15.44
N ALA A 23 -8.85 5.77 -15.28
CA ALA A 23 -9.29 7.04 -14.74
C ALA A 23 -10.05 6.76 -13.44
N LEU A 24 -9.64 7.39 -12.33
CA LEU A 24 -10.23 7.19 -11.00
C LEU A 24 -10.14 8.48 -10.17
N GLN A 25 -11.27 8.86 -9.58
CA GLN A 25 -11.35 9.93 -8.59
C GLN A 25 -11.79 9.35 -7.24
N CYS A 26 -10.91 9.42 -6.25
CA CYS A 26 -11.19 8.95 -4.90
C CYS A 26 -11.71 10.10 -4.04
N THR A 27 -13.01 10.08 -3.76
CA THR A 27 -13.68 11.09 -2.94
C THR A 27 -13.89 10.62 -1.51
N GLN A 28 -14.13 9.33 -1.32
CA GLN A 28 -14.25 8.69 -0.01
C GLN A 28 -12.86 8.33 0.54
N ARG A 29 -12.74 8.24 1.87
CA ARG A 29 -11.45 7.97 2.53
C ARG A 29 -10.94 6.56 2.29
N GLN A 30 -11.83 5.59 2.16
CA GLN A 30 -11.49 4.19 1.94
C GLN A 30 -12.03 3.76 0.58
N VAL A 31 -11.12 3.41 -0.31
CA VAL A 31 -11.42 3.06 -1.70
C VAL A 31 -10.86 1.67 -2.00
N VAL A 32 -11.70 0.80 -2.55
CA VAL A 32 -11.31 -0.56 -2.96
C VAL A 32 -11.27 -0.66 -4.48
N LEU A 33 -10.10 -1.06 -5.01
CA LEU A 33 -9.96 -1.53 -6.39
C LEU A 33 -10.31 -3.01 -6.43
N PHE A 34 -11.46 -3.33 -6.97
CA PHE A 34 -11.99 -4.69 -7.03
C PHE A 34 -11.96 -5.23 -8.47
N GLY A 35 -11.64 -6.51 -8.63
CA GLY A 35 -11.65 -7.16 -9.95
C GLY A 35 -10.81 -8.42 -10.01
N PRO A 36 -10.86 -9.17 -11.13
CA PRO A 36 -10.13 -10.42 -11.29
C PRO A 36 -8.61 -10.22 -11.25
N SER A 37 -7.88 -11.32 -11.01
CA SER A 37 -6.42 -11.33 -11.13
C SER A 37 -6.01 -10.97 -12.56
N GLY A 38 -4.93 -10.20 -12.71
CA GLY A 38 -4.47 -9.73 -14.03
C GLY A 38 -5.19 -8.50 -14.56
N ALA A 39 -6.25 -8.00 -13.92
CA ALA A 39 -7.02 -6.84 -14.41
C ALA A 39 -6.26 -5.51 -14.42
N GLY A 40 -5.03 -5.43 -13.90
CA GLY A 40 -4.24 -4.19 -13.86
C GLY A 40 -4.27 -3.43 -12.53
N LYS A 41 -4.94 -3.95 -11.49
CA LYS A 41 -5.05 -3.30 -10.17
C LYS A 41 -3.70 -2.95 -9.55
N SER A 42 -2.78 -3.93 -9.46
CA SER A 42 -1.42 -3.71 -8.92
C SER A 42 -0.59 -2.75 -9.77
N LEU A 43 -0.80 -2.71 -11.08
CA LEU A 43 -0.16 -1.74 -11.97
C LEU A 43 -0.66 -0.31 -11.68
N THR A 44 -1.96 -0.16 -11.43
CA THR A 44 -2.55 1.12 -11.00
C THR A 44 -1.94 1.59 -9.69
N LEU A 45 -1.87 0.72 -8.66
CA LEU A 45 -1.24 1.05 -7.39
C LEU A 45 0.23 1.45 -7.56
N LYS A 46 0.98 0.69 -8.38
CA LYS A 46 2.39 1.00 -8.68
C LYS A 46 2.54 2.33 -9.41
N ALA A 47 1.61 2.71 -10.30
CA ALA A 47 1.62 4.01 -10.95
C ALA A 47 1.40 5.16 -9.93
N VAL A 48 0.45 5.00 -9.00
CA VAL A 48 0.24 5.95 -7.91
C VAL A 48 1.48 6.07 -7.02
N ALA A 49 2.12 4.95 -6.69
CA ALA A 49 3.32 4.92 -5.85
C ALA A 49 4.59 5.44 -6.53
N GLY A 50 4.60 5.58 -7.87
CA GLY A 50 5.79 5.93 -8.66
C GLY A 50 6.74 4.76 -8.91
N LEU A 51 6.27 3.54 -8.69
CA LEU A 51 6.98 2.30 -8.98
C LEU A 51 6.79 1.84 -10.43
N LEU A 52 5.79 2.39 -11.10
CA LEU A 52 5.54 2.27 -12.54
C LEU A 52 5.34 3.68 -13.09
N ARG A 53 6.14 4.07 -14.09
CA ARG A 53 5.98 5.34 -14.76
C ARG A 53 4.92 5.22 -15.86
N PRO A 54 3.79 5.96 -15.81
CA PRO A 54 2.84 6.03 -16.91
C PRO A 54 3.45 6.69 -18.17
N GLU A 55 2.86 6.43 -19.33
CA GLU A 55 3.23 7.12 -20.59
C GLU A 55 2.49 8.45 -20.73
N HIS A 56 1.22 8.45 -20.35
CA HIS A 56 0.34 9.63 -20.44
C HIS A 56 -0.49 9.79 -19.18
N GLY A 57 -1.03 11.00 -19.00
CA GLY A 57 -1.97 11.35 -17.95
C GLY A 57 -1.32 11.98 -16.72
N HIS A 58 -1.98 11.83 -15.57
CA HIS A 58 -1.55 12.44 -14.32
C HIS A 58 -1.91 11.58 -13.11
N VAL A 59 -1.22 11.84 -12.00
CA VAL A 59 -1.54 11.36 -10.64
C VAL A 59 -1.44 12.57 -9.71
N ARG A 60 -2.54 12.92 -9.04
CA ARG A 60 -2.60 14.02 -8.06
C ARG A 60 -3.08 13.52 -6.71
N LEU A 61 -2.37 13.88 -5.66
CA LEU A 61 -2.70 13.55 -4.27
C LEU A 61 -3.00 14.86 -3.54
N HIS A 62 -4.21 15.00 -2.96
CA HIS A 62 -4.66 16.25 -2.32
C HIS A 62 -4.42 17.49 -3.19
N GLY A 63 -4.62 17.37 -4.51
CA GLY A 63 -4.38 18.44 -5.49
C GLY A 63 -2.93 18.62 -5.93
N GLN A 64 -1.95 18.03 -5.23
CA GLN A 64 -0.54 18.07 -5.61
C GLN A 64 -0.24 17.05 -6.72
N ALA A 65 0.39 17.49 -7.80
CA ALA A 65 0.84 16.59 -8.86
C ALA A 65 2.02 15.73 -8.37
N LEU A 66 1.84 14.40 -8.39
CA LEU A 66 2.89 13.42 -8.16
C LEU A 66 3.51 12.96 -9.48
N PHE A 67 2.68 12.90 -10.51
CA PHE A 67 3.03 12.64 -11.90
C PHE A 67 2.13 13.48 -12.81
N ASP A 68 2.69 14.07 -13.85
CA ASP A 68 1.94 14.76 -14.91
C ASP A 68 2.80 14.75 -16.17
N ALA A 69 2.38 13.95 -17.17
CA ALA A 69 3.13 13.77 -18.40
C ALA A 69 3.21 15.07 -19.20
N GLY A 70 2.14 15.88 -19.22
CA GLY A 70 2.08 17.14 -19.95
C GLY A 70 2.95 18.24 -19.34
N ALA A 71 3.06 18.24 -18.01
CA ALA A 71 3.89 19.20 -17.25
C ALA A 71 5.31 18.70 -17.00
N GLY A 72 5.67 17.47 -17.39
CA GLY A 72 6.99 16.88 -17.15
C GLY A 72 7.29 16.58 -15.68
N ILE A 73 6.25 16.41 -14.85
CA ILE A 73 6.38 16.11 -13.41
C ILE A 73 6.41 14.61 -13.22
N ASP A 74 7.44 14.10 -12.51
CA ASP A 74 7.53 12.69 -12.09
C ASP A 74 8.28 12.61 -10.77
N LEU A 75 7.55 12.65 -9.66
CA LEU A 75 8.13 12.55 -8.33
C LEU A 75 8.55 11.09 -8.07
N PRO A 76 9.78 10.84 -7.64
CA PRO A 76 10.22 9.50 -7.25
C PRO A 76 9.42 9.03 -6.02
N PRO A 77 9.28 7.69 -5.82
CA PRO A 77 8.47 7.10 -4.74
C PRO A 77 8.71 7.72 -3.36
N GLN A 78 9.98 7.97 -3.02
CA GLN A 78 10.39 8.52 -1.72
C GLN A 78 9.85 9.94 -1.46
N ARG A 79 9.51 10.68 -2.51
CA ARG A 79 8.94 12.05 -2.41
C ARG A 79 7.42 12.07 -2.43
N ARG A 80 6.76 10.94 -2.74
CA ARG A 80 5.29 10.86 -2.80
C ARG A 80 4.62 10.74 -1.44
N ARG A 81 5.38 10.45 -0.38
CA ARG A 81 4.89 10.30 1.01
C ARG A 81 3.73 9.32 1.13
N LEU A 82 3.81 8.19 0.44
CA LEU A 82 2.81 7.14 0.45
C LEU A 82 3.32 5.95 1.26
N GLY A 83 2.45 5.34 2.06
CA GLY A 83 2.70 4.03 2.64
C GLY A 83 2.31 2.95 1.62
N TYR A 84 3.19 2.01 1.33
CA TYR A 84 2.91 0.91 0.40
C TYR A 84 3.16 -0.43 1.07
N VAL A 85 2.16 -1.32 1.01
CA VAL A 85 2.31 -2.71 1.44
C VAL A 85 2.13 -3.61 0.21
N PHE A 86 3.18 -4.35 -0.11
CA PHE A 86 3.20 -5.32 -1.20
C PHE A 86 2.51 -6.62 -0.79
N GLN A 87 2.03 -7.38 -1.75
CA GLN A 87 1.37 -8.67 -1.55
C GLN A 87 2.25 -9.69 -0.79
N ASP A 88 3.56 -9.66 -1.01
CA ASP A 88 4.56 -10.49 -0.33
C ASP A 88 5.19 -9.83 0.90
N TYR A 89 4.59 -8.68 1.32
CA TYR A 89 5.05 -7.82 2.43
C TYR A 89 6.41 -7.14 2.20
N ALA A 90 7.26 -7.65 1.32
CA ALA A 90 8.60 -7.14 0.97
C ALA A 90 9.42 -6.74 2.22
N LEU A 91 9.42 -7.57 3.26
CA LEU A 91 10.25 -7.34 4.45
C LEU A 91 11.72 -7.61 4.15
N PHE A 92 12.59 -6.82 4.74
CA PHE A 92 14.03 -7.04 4.66
C PHE A 92 14.40 -8.27 5.50
N PRO A 93 14.85 -9.38 4.88
CA PRO A 93 15.01 -10.66 5.58
C PRO A 93 16.15 -10.65 6.63
N HIS A 94 17.11 -9.74 6.49
CA HIS A 94 18.26 -9.58 7.37
C HIS A 94 18.05 -8.56 8.50
N LEU A 95 16.90 -7.87 8.50
CA LEU A 95 16.52 -6.91 9.54
C LEU A 95 15.48 -7.52 10.46
N SER A 96 15.56 -7.24 11.78
CA SER A 96 14.53 -7.64 12.73
C SER A 96 13.19 -6.95 12.44
N VAL A 97 12.11 -7.40 13.08
CA VAL A 97 10.79 -6.75 13.00
C VAL A 97 10.90 -5.26 13.35
N ARG A 98 11.54 -4.92 14.47
CA ARG A 98 11.80 -3.52 14.89
C ARG A 98 12.55 -2.74 13.83
N GLN A 99 13.63 -3.30 13.29
CA GLN A 99 14.43 -2.64 12.25
C GLN A 99 13.64 -2.47 10.94
N ASN A 100 12.81 -3.45 10.56
CA ASN A 100 11.91 -3.31 9.42
C ASN A 100 10.95 -2.12 9.59
N VAL A 101 10.33 -1.98 10.76
CA VAL A 101 9.45 -0.83 11.05
C VAL A 101 10.23 0.47 11.04
N ALA A 102 11.40 0.51 11.69
CA ALA A 102 12.25 1.70 11.77
C ALA A 102 12.81 2.15 10.42
N PHE A 103 12.90 1.25 9.43
CA PHE A 103 13.55 1.51 8.15
C PHE A 103 12.97 2.73 7.40
N GLY A 104 11.66 2.94 7.49
CA GLY A 104 10.99 4.08 6.87
C GLY A 104 11.37 5.45 7.45
N LEU A 105 11.93 5.49 8.65
CA LEU A 105 12.36 6.72 9.34
C LEU A 105 13.82 7.07 9.05
N GLU A 106 14.61 6.12 8.56
CA GLU A 106 16.02 6.35 8.26
C GLU A 106 16.19 7.18 6.99
N ARG A 107 17.03 8.21 7.05
CA ARG A 107 17.34 9.11 5.94
C ARG A 107 18.72 8.84 5.32
N GLY A 108 19.33 7.70 5.62
CA GLY A 108 20.72 7.40 5.24
C GLY A 108 20.87 6.08 4.50
N TRP A 109 22.13 5.74 4.19
CA TRP A 109 22.53 4.49 3.56
C TRP A 109 22.69 3.34 4.56
N LEU A 110 22.56 3.62 5.86
CA LEU A 110 22.76 2.66 6.93
C LEU A 110 21.43 2.05 7.37
N ASN A 111 21.45 0.76 7.63
CA ASN A 111 20.31 0.09 8.26
C ASN A 111 20.09 0.62 9.68
N PRO A 112 18.82 0.64 10.18
CA PRO A 112 18.54 0.96 11.56
C PRO A 112 19.39 0.11 12.51
N ARG A 113 19.98 0.73 13.52
CA ARG A 113 20.85 0.00 14.47
C ARG A 113 20.02 -0.99 15.27
N ARG A 114 20.58 -2.18 15.51
CA ARG A 114 19.95 -3.20 16.35
C ARG A 114 19.76 -2.67 17.76
N GLY A 115 18.60 -2.92 18.36
CA GLY A 115 18.29 -2.50 19.74
C GLY A 115 17.99 -1.01 19.94
N THR A 116 18.10 -0.16 18.92
CA THR A 116 17.68 1.24 19.04
C THR A 116 16.15 1.30 19.17
N ARG A 117 15.68 1.90 20.25
CA ARG A 117 14.26 2.14 20.49
C ARG A 117 13.91 3.55 20.05
N ILE A 118 13.01 3.66 19.08
CA ILE A 118 12.43 4.92 18.59
C ILE A 118 10.98 4.91 19.04
N GLU A 119 10.54 5.92 19.76
CA GLU A 119 9.19 5.98 20.35
C GLU A 119 8.09 5.71 19.31
N ALA A 120 8.16 6.32 18.15
CA ALA A 120 7.19 6.07 17.08
C ALA A 120 7.18 4.61 16.61
N VAL A 121 8.32 3.92 16.60
CA VAL A 121 8.42 2.50 16.26
C VAL A 121 7.76 1.65 17.35
N GLU A 122 8.06 1.93 18.64
CA GLU A 122 7.48 1.19 19.76
C GLU A 122 5.96 1.33 19.79
N GLN A 123 5.43 2.54 19.54
CA GLN A 123 3.99 2.78 19.45
C GLN A 123 3.34 1.89 18.38
N TRP A 124 3.93 1.78 17.18
CA TRP A 124 3.38 0.93 16.12
C TRP A 124 3.55 -0.57 16.38
N LEU A 125 4.65 -0.97 17.03
CA LEU A 125 4.82 -2.36 17.49
C LEU A 125 3.71 -2.75 18.47
N GLN A 126 3.39 -1.86 19.41
CA GLN A 126 2.32 -2.06 20.40
C GLN A 126 0.93 -2.04 19.73
N ALA A 127 0.64 -1.08 18.87
CA ALA A 127 -0.64 -0.97 18.16
C ALA A 127 -0.98 -2.25 17.38
N PHE A 128 0.04 -2.86 16.73
CA PHE A 128 -0.10 -4.13 16.03
C PHE A 128 0.23 -5.38 16.88
N ARG A 129 0.45 -5.24 18.19
CA ARG A 129 0.71 -6.36 19.13
C ARG A 129 1.86 -7.27 18.70
N ILE A 130 2.94 -6.70 18.17
CA ILE A 130 4.15 -7.41 17.72
C ILE A 130 5.42 -7.04 18.50
N GLU A 131 5.29 -6.36 19.64
CA GLU A 131 6.41 -5.99 20.50
C GLU A 131 7.17 -7.21 21.03
N HIS A 132 6.47 -8.32 21.30
CA HIS A 132 7.05 -9.57 21.79
C HIS A 132 7.95 -10.30 20.77
N VAL A 133 7.85 -9.97 19.49
CA VAL A 133 8.66 -10.50 18.39
C VAL A 133 9.57 -9.44 17.76
N ALA A 134 9.67 -8.26 18.36
CA ALA A 134 10.33 -7.09 17.79
C ALA A 134 11.80 -7.33 17.39
N ASP A 135 12.50 -8.19 18.10
CA ASP A 135 13.92 -8.48 17.86
C ASP A 135 14.16 -9.74 17.00
N LEU A 136 13.08 -10.42 16.57
CA LEU A 136 13.13 -11.58 15.69
C LEU A 136 13.25 -11.17 14.21
N LEU A 137 13.79 -12.07 13.38
CA LEU A 137 13.85 -11.91 11.93
C LEU A 137 12.52 -12.30 11.27
N PRO A 138 12.21 -11.82 10.05
CA PRO A 138 11.00 -12.19 9.32
C PRO A 138 10.81 -13.70 9.11
N SER A 139 11.89 -14.47 9.04
CA SER A 139 11.85 -15.93 8.92
C SER A 139 11.43 -16.65 10.22
N GLN A 140 11.46 -15.97 11.35
CA GLN A 140 11.18 -16.52 12.68
C GLN A 140 9.77 -16.15 13.18
N VAL A 141 9.00 -15.40 12.39
CA VAL A 141 7.67 -14.92 12.76
C VAL A 141 6.59 -15.47 11.82
N SER A 142 5.35 -15.53 12.30
CA SER A 142 4.19 -16.01 11.54
C SER A 142 3.84 -15.09 10.36
N GLY A 143 2.99 -15.58 9.43
CA GLY A 143 2.47 -14.80 8.31
C GLY A 143 1.78 -13.51 8.76
N GLY A 144 0.91 -13.60 9.77
CA GLY A 144 0.23 -12.45 10.33
C GLY A 144 1.17 -11.45 11.02
N GLN A 145 2.21 -11.94 11.71
CA GLN A 145 3.22 -11.05 12.30
C GLN A 145 4.05 -10.35 11.22
N ARG A 146 4.37 -11.01 10.11
CA ARG A 146 5.02 -10.36 8.94
C ARG A 146 4.13 -9.27 8.35
N GLN A 147 2.84 -9.54 8.19
CA GLN A 147 1.91 -8.54 7.67
C GLN A 147 1.79 -7.33 8.59
N ARG A 148 1.59 -7.54 9.90
CA ARG A 148 1.55 -6.47 10.90
C ARG A 148 2.84 -5.64 10.88
N THR A 149 3.98 -6.29 10.70
CA THR A 149 5.27 -5.60 10.53
C THR A 149 5.29 -4.71 9.29
N ALA A 150 4.74 -5.19 8.15
CA ALA A 150 4.67 -4.41 6.92
C ALA A 150 3.71 -3.22 7.04
N LEU A 151 2.57 -3.39 7.71
CA LEU A 151 1.63 -2.31 8.01
C LEU A 151 2.28 -1.26 8.93
N ALA A 152 2.90 -1.69 10.03
CA ALA A 152 3.62 -0.81 10.95
C ALA A 152 4.72 -0.02 10.23
N ARG A 153 5.51 -0.67 9.36
CA ARG A 153 6.54 -0.03 8.53
C ARG A 153 5.97 1.03 7.59
N ALA A 154 4.81 0.77 6.98
CA ALA A 154 4.17 1.73 6.08
C ALA A 154 3.61 2.95 6.83
N LEU A 155 3.09 2.74 8.04
CA LEU A 155 2.39 3.76 8.83
C LEU A 155 3.33 4.61 9.69
N VAL A 156 4.49 4.10 10.12
CA VAL A 156 5.44 4.83 10.99
C VAL A 156 5.93 6.14 10.38
N THR A 157 5.94 6.24 9.05
CA THR A 157 6.33 7.44 8.31
C THR A 157 5.26 8.53 8.27
N ARG A 158 4.07 8.27 8.85
CA ARG A 158 2.88 9.14 8.76
C ARG A 158 2.57 9.52 7.31
N PRO A 159 2.24 8.53 6.46
CA PRO A 159 2.01 8.77 5.05
C PRO A 159 0.75 9.60 4.82
N GLN A 160 0.67 10.28 3.65
CA GLN A 160 -0.52 11.01 3.22
C GLN A 160 -1.64 10.10 2.70
N ALA A 161 -1.30 8.87 2.31
CA ALA A 161 -2.24 7.80 1.97
C ALA A 161 -1.57 6.45 2.10
N LEU A 162 -2.37 5.40 2.36
CA LEU A 162 -1.94 4.01 2.45
C LEU A 162 -2.40 3.24 1.22
N LEU A 163 -1.47 2.55 0.57
CA LEU A 163 -1.69 1.72 -0.60
C LEU A 163 -1.45 0.25 -0.24
N LEU A 164 -2.46 -0.60 -0.35
CA LEU A 164 -2.37 -2.01 0.03
C LEU A 164 -2.67 -2.90 -1.18
N ASP A 165 -1.73 -3.76 -1.53
CA ASP A 165 -1.84 -4.71 -2.64
C ASP A 165 -2.16 -6.11 -2.11
N GLU A 166 -3.44 -6.50 -2.10
CA GLU A 166 -3.96 -7.79 -1.61
C GLU A 166 -3.40 -8.19 -0.22
N PRO A 167 -3.46 -7.31 0.79
CA PRO A 167 -2.73 -7.50 2.05
C PRO A 167 -3.16 -8.74 2.82
N PHE A 168 -4.39 -9.24 2.62
CA PHE A 168 -4.96 -10.34 3.40
C PHE A 168 -4.94 -11.69 2.67
N ALA A 169 -4.46 -11.77 1.42
CA ALA A 169 -4.60 -12.95 0.57
C ALA A 169 -3.91 -14.21 1.14
N ALA A 170 -2.78 -14.05 1.82
CA ALA A 170 -1.96 -15.16 2.34
C ALA A 170 -2.33 -15.63 3.76
N LEU A 171 -3.46 -15.17 4.31
CA LEU A 171 -3.86 -15.43 5.69
C LEU A 171 -5.01 -16.46 5.77
N ASP A 172 -5.06 -17.20 6.87
CA ASP A 172 -6.23 -17.97 7.25
C ASP A 172 -7.42 -17.05 7.60
N HIS A 173 -8.62 -17.63 7.64
CA HIS A 173 -9.88 -16.90 7.79
C HIS A 173 -9.92 -16.06 9.09
N ASP A 174 -9.58 -16.68 10.23
CA ASP A 174 -9.74 -16.03 11.54
C ASP A 174 -8.73 -14.88 11.71
N LEU A 175 -7.49 -15.11 11.30
CA LEU A 175 -6.45 -14.09 11.33
C LEU A 175 -6.78 -12.92 10.40
N ARG A 176 -7.38 -13.20 9.23
CA ARG A 176 -7.82 -12.18 8.27
C ARG A 176 -8.88 -11.28 8.89
N GLN A 177 -9.88 -11.85 9.58
CA GLN A 177 -10.91 -11.05 10.25
C GLN A 177 -10.32 -10.11 11.32
N HIS A 178 -9.45 -10.64 12.17
CA HIS A 178 -8.80 -9.82 13.21
C HIS A 178 -7.98 -8.67 12.62
N LEU A 179 -7.21 -8.94 11.56
CA LEU A 179 -6.37 -7.91 10.95
C LEU A 179 -7.18 -6.84 10.19
N ARG A 180 -8.36 -7.20 9.61
CA ARG A 180 -9.29 -6.20 9.08
C ARG A 180 -9.75 -5.23 10.15
N GLN A 181 -10.18 -5.74 11.30
CA GLN A 181 -10.63 -4.92 12.43
C GLN A 181 -9.52 -4.04 13.01
N GLU A 182 -8.30 -4.60 13.16
CA GLU A 182 -7.14 -3.82 13.59
C GLU A 182 -6.81 -2.69 12.61
N LEU A 183 -6.82 -2.98 11.31
CA LEU A 183 -6.56 -1.97 10.28
C LEU A 183 -7.66 -0.91 10.24
N GLU A 184 -8.93 -1.29 10.32
CA GLU A 184 -10.07 -0.38 10.38
C GLU A 184 -9.93 0.59 11.55
N THR A 185 -9.64 0.07 12.76
CA THR A 185 -9.39 0.90 13.96
C THR A 185 -8.26 1.91 13.72
N VAL A 186 -7.13 1.46 13.17
CA VAL A 186 -5.98 2.32 12.87
C VAL A 186 -6.33 3.41 11.84
N LEU A 187 -7.11 3.07 10.81
CA LEU A 187 -7.53 4.05 9.80
C LEU A 187 -8.49 5.09 10.36
N ASP A 188 -9.38 4.69 11.27
CA ASP A 188 -10.31 5.61 11.93
C ASP A 188 -9.57 6.56 12.89
N GLU A 189 -8.62 6.06 13.67
CA GLU A 189 -7.81 6.86 14.59
C GLU A 189 -6.88 7.83 13.86
N THR A 190 -6.24 7.38 12.76
CA THR A 190 -5.23 8.19 12.06
C THR A 190 -5.80 9.12 11.00
N GLY A 191 -6.97 8.78 10.48
CA GLY A 191 -7.58 9.53 9.38
C GLY A 191 -6.87 9.37 8.03
N ILE A 192 -5.93 8.45 7.90
CA ILE A 192 -5.15 8.22 6.67
C ILE A 192 -6.07 7.61 5.60
N PRO A 193 -6.17 8.20 4.39
CA PRO A 193 -6.93 7.60 3.30
C PRO A 193 -6.29 6.29 2.82
N LEU A 194 -7.15 5.35 2.39
CA LEU A 194 -6.79 4.02 1.94
C LEU A 194 -7.16 3.80 0.47
N LEU A 195 -6.22 3.25 -0.31
CA LEU A 195 -6.49 2.59 -1.58
C LEU A 195 -6.09 1.12 -1.46
N LEU A 196 -7.07 0.24 -1.43
CA LEU A 196 -6.91 -1.19 -1.21
C LEU A 196 -7.21 -1.96 -2.50
N ILE A 197 -6.32 -2.86 -2.89
CA ILE A 197 -6.63 -3.88 -3.89
C ILE A 197 -7.13 -5.13 -3.16
N SER A 198 -8.29 -5.62 -3.58
CA SER A 198 -8.78 -6.92 -3.15
C SER A 198 -9.66 -7.60 -4.22
N HIS A 199 -9.77 -8.91 -4.11
CA HIS A 199 -10.77 -9.73 -4.80
C HIS A 199 -11.75 -10.39 -3.81
N ASP A 200 -11.60 -10.11 -2.50
CA ASP A 200 -12.45 -10.64 -1.43
C ASP A 200 -13.65 -9.72 -1.17
N PRO A 201 -14.90 -10.19 -1.31
CA PRO A 201 -16.09 -9.39 -1.01
C PRO A 201 -16.14 -8.87 0.43
N GLN A 202 -15.52 -9.56 1.39
CA GLN A 202 -15.47 -9.12 2.78
C GLN A 202 -14.58 -7.88 2.96
N ASP A 203 -13.51 -7.74 2.17
CA ASP A 203 -12.70 -6.51 2.17
C ASP A 203 -13.50 -5.33 1.63
N VAL A 204 -14.34 -5.58 0.60
CA VAL A 204 -15.27 -4.58 0.07
C VAL A 204 -16.31 -4.19 1.11
N ALA A 205 -16.83 -5.15 1.88
CA ALA A 205 -17.81 -4.86 2.92
C ALA A 205 -17.26 -3.98 4.06
N VAL A 206 -15.97 -4.16 4.40
CA VAL A 206 -15.31 -3.39 5.48
C VAL A 206 -14.77 -2.06 4.98
N PHE A 207 -14.03 -2.05 3.84
CA PHE A 207 -13.26 -0.88 3.39
C PHE A 207 -13.86 -0.20 2.15
N GLY A 208 -14.96 -0.69 1.60
CA GLY A 208 -15.52 -0.21 0.33
C GLY A 208 -16.45 1.00 0.49
N GLN A 209 -16.02 2.08 1.13
CA GLN A 209 -16.78 3.34 1.10
C GLN A 209 -16.94 3.84 -0.35
N GLN A 210 -15.97 3.56 -1.20
CA GLN A 210 -16.04 3.70 -2.65
C GLN A 210 -15.40 2.45 -3.26
N VAL A 211 -16.05 1.86 -4.28
CA VAL A 211 -15.55 0.66 -4.97
C VAL A 211 -15.37 0.98 -6.45
N ALA A 212 -14.15 0.81 -6.95
CA ALA A 212 -13.85 0.94 -8.36
C ALA A 212 -13.57 -0.45 -8.96
N ARG A 213 -14.40 -0.88 -9.90
CA ARG A 213 -14.18 -2.14 -10.62
C ARG A 213 -13.13 -1.98 -11.70
N VAL A 214 -12.13 -2.86 -11.69
CA VAL A 214 -11.08 -2.88 -12.71
C VAL A 214 -11.21 -4.15 -13.54
N VAL A 215 -11.33 -3.99 -14.85
CA VAL A 215 -11.40 -5.07 -15.83
C VAL A 215 -10.51 -4.70 -17.01
N ASP A 216 -9.64 -5.59 -17.44
CA ASP A 216 -8.77 -5.43 -18.62
C ASP A 216 -8.09 -4.06 -18.70
N GLY A 217 -7.51 -3.62 -17.60
CA GLY A 217 -6.76 -2.37 -17.51
C GLY A 217 -7.61 -1.09 -17.43
N ARG A 218 -8.93 -1.20 -17.22
CA ARG A 218 -9.85 -0.06 -17.17
C ARG A 218 -10.73 -0.10 -15.93
N VAL A 219 -11.12 1.07 -15.44
CA VAL A 219 -12.20 1.19 -14.44
C VAL A 219 -13.53 1.12 -15.18
N VAL A 220 -14.38 0.18 -14.80
CA VAL A 220 -15.71 -0.05 -15.39
C VAL A 220 -16.77 0.17 -14.32
N GLY A 221 -17.56 1.23 -14.48
CA GLY A 221 -18.71 1.57 -13.63
C GLY A 221 -18.31 2.01 -12.22
N ASP A 222 -19.12 2.86 -11.65
CA ASP A 222 -19.24 3.11 -10.20
C ASP A 222 -20.18 2.06 -9.58
#